data_3ad8ecd2daa4c9e752787af22bd31a86
#
_entry.id   3ad8ecd2daa4c9e752787af22bd31a86
#
_cell.length_a   1.000
_cell.length_b   1.000
_cell.length_c   1.000
_cell.angle_alpha   90.00
_cell.angle_beta   90.00
_cell.angle_gamma   90.00
#
_symmetry.space_group_name_H-M   'P 1'
#
loop_
_entity.id
_entity.type
_entity.pdbx_description
1 polymer ?
#
loop_
_entity_poly.entity_id
_entity_poly.type
_entity_poly.pdbx_seq_one_letter_code
_entity_poly.pdbx_strand_id
1 'polypeptide(L)'
;MVLGLDHVAVAGQLAGVQVVDEAILAGFYETHAEKLSRFLARRAGQDDGGEILSQVFEEFFAWWPEHPAHPKPVATLYRIARCRLNDYLRRLGRVETLEADDVAAAAAAGAHHDELADVVRRVDLDMALRELTERKRQALGLRYVADLPVKECAEVMETGIDNMKKILKTALNKLRQSPRMEGYQIITTAKEARQ
;
A
#
# COMPACT_ATOMS: atom_id res chain seq x y z
N MET A 1 -11.27 17.12 -14.52
CA MET A 1 -12.67 17.02 -14.12
C MET A 1 -12.76 15.74 -13.31
N VAL A 2 -12.72 15.89 -11.99
CA VAL A 2 -12.67 14.76 -11.03
C VAL A 2 -14.12 14.31 -10.85
N LEU A 3 -14.48 13.17 -11.42
CA LEU A 3 -15.74 12.51 -11.12
C LEU A 3 -15.60 11.85 -9.75
N GLY A 4 -16.20 12.50 -8.75
CA GLY A 4 -16.39 11.90 -7.45
C GLY A 4 -17.30 10.67 -7.58
N LEU A 5 -16.81 9.53 -7.14
CA LEU A 5 -17.57 8.29 -7.00
C LEU A 5 -18.45 8.33 -5.74
N ASP A 6 -19.31 9.36 -5.64
CA ASP A 6 -20.23 9.50 -4.49
C ASP A 6 -21.60 8.82 -4.71
N HIS A 7 -21.79 8.10 -5.83
CA HIS A 7 -23.00 7.36 -6.09
C HIS A 7 -22.74 5.96 -6.62
N VAL A 8 -22.45 5.02 -5.71
CA VAL A 8 -22.71 3.62 -6.00
C VAL A 8 -24.22 3.39 -5.90
N ALA A 9 -24.90 3.59 -7.01
CA ALA A 9 -26.32 3.28 -7.11
C ALA A 9 -26.48 1.75 -7.04
N VAL A 10 -27.10 1.30 -5.96
CA VAL A 10 -27.56 -0.10 -5.79
C VAL A 10 -28.75 -0.32 -6.71
N ALA A 11 -28.56 -1.02 -7.81
CA ALA A 11 -29.63 -1.45 -8.69
C ALA A 11 -29.98 -2.91 -8.38
N GLY A 12 -31.22 -3.14 -7.94
CA GLY A 12 -31.92 -4.41 -8.02
C GLY A 12 -31.98 -5.26 -6.75
N GLN A 13 -33.06 -5.07 -6.01
CA GLN A 13 -33.52 -5.96 -4.96
C GLN A 13 -34.32 -7.11 -5.59
N LEU A 14 -33.74 -8.27 -5.76
CA LEU A 14 -34.46 -9.52 -5.96
C LEU A 14 -33.94 -10.57 -4.96
N ALA A 15 -34.81 -10.92 -4.02
CA ALA A 15 -34.66 -12.06 -3.10
C ALA A 15 -33.38 -12.06 -2.22
N GLY A 16 -33.12 -11.00 -1.47
CA GLY A 16 -32.18 -11.05 -0.32
C GLY A 16 -30.69 -11.18 -0.63
N VAL A 17 -30.30 -11.31 -1.88
CA VAL A 17 -28.91 -11.29 -2.33
C VAL A 17 -28.70 -10.01 -3.18
N GLN A 18 -27.98 -9.05 -2.65
CA GLN A 18 -27.55 -7.91 -3.45
C GLN A 18 -26.52 -8.42 -4.48
N VAL A 19 -26.95 -8.54 -5.72
CA VAL A 19 -26.04 -8.80 -6.83
C VAL A 19 -25.22 -7.52 -7.03
N VAL A 20 -23.96 -7.55 -6.60
CA VAL A 20 -23.04 -6.46 -6.93
C VAL A 20 -22.82 -6.51 -8.44
N ASP A 21 -23.08 -5.39 -9.11
CA ASP A 21 -22.91 -5.29 -10.56
C ASP A 21 -21.44 -5.60 -10.92
N GLU A 22 -21.26 -6.57 -11.82
CA GLU A 22 -19.93 -6.97 -12.30
C GLU A 22 -19.16 -5.78 -12.89
N ALA A 23 -19.84 -4.83 -13.50
CA ALA A 23 -19.25 -3.59 -14.00
C ALA A 23 -18.65 -2.72 -12.88
N ILE A 24 -19.27 -2.70 -11.69
CA ILE A 24 -18.76 -1.98 -10.52
C ILE A 24 -17.47 -2.64 -10.02
N LEU A 25 -17.46 -3.98 -9.94
CA LEU A 25 -16.27 -4.75 -9.52
C LEU A 25 -15.12 -4.56 -10.52
N ALA A 26 -15.41 -4.63 -11.82
CA ALA A 26 -14.43 -4.43 -12.88
C ALA A 26 -13.82 -3.01 -12.81
N GLY A 27 -14.65 -1.98 -12.71
CA GLY A 27 -14.18 -0.59 -12.59
C GLY A 27 -13.36 -0.35 -11.31
N PHE A 28 -13.72 -1.00 -10.21
CA PHE A 28 -12.94 -0.94 -8.98
C PHE A 28 -11.58 -1.62 -9.13
N TYR A 29 -11.55 -2.79 -9.77
CA TYR A 29 -10.32 -3.49 -10.10
C TYR A 29 -9.39 -2.63 -10.97
N GLU A 30 -9.88 -2.10 -12.10
CA GLU A 30 -9.11 -1.26 -13.01
C GLU A 30 -8.51 -0.03 -12.29
N THR A 31 -9.27 0.57 -11.38
CA THR A 31 -8.83 1.77 -10.65
C THR A 31 -7.71 1.48 -9.64
N HIS A 32 -7.73 0.30 -9.01
CA HIS A 32 -6.87 0.03 -7.86
C HIS A 32 -5.77 -1.01 -8.11
N ALA A 33 -5.93 -1.90 -9.12
CA ALA A 33 -5.04 -3.04 -9.33
C ALA A 33 -3.57 -2.61 -9.57
N GLU A 34 -3.33 -1.60 -10.40
CA GLU A 34 -1.97 -1.15 -10.70
C GLU A 34 -1.25 -0.60 -9.47
N LYS A 35 -1.93 0.26 -8.69
CA LYS A 35 -1.34 0.84 -7.47
C LYS A 35 -1.09 -0.23 -6.42
N LEU A 36 -2.03 -1.15 -6.26
CA LEU A 36 -1.93 -2.26 -5.32
C LEU A 36 -0.84 -3.25 -5.74
N SER A 37 -0.75 -3.59 -7.02
CA SER A 37 0.33 -4.43 -7.59
C SER A 37 1.70 -3.82 -7.28
N ARG A 38 1.90 -2.53 -7.55
CA ARG A 38 3.16 -1.83 -7.23
C ARG A 38 3.47 -1.84 -5.73
N PHE A 39 2.46 -1.68 -4.88
CA PHE A 39 2.63 -1.74 -3.43
C PHE A 39 3.10 -3.13 -2.98
N LEU A 40 2.49 -4.20 -3.50
CA LEU A 40 2.83 -5.59 -3.17
C LEU A 40 4.19 -6.01 -3.76
N ALA A 41 4.43 -5.73 -5.04
CA ALA A 41 5.65 -6.11 -5.74
C ALA A 41 6.92 -5.52 -5.10
N ARG A 42 6.84 -4.31 -4.56
CA ARG A 42 7.97 -3.70 -3.82
C ARG A 42 8.38 -4.46 -2.57
N ARG A 43 7.52 -5.34 -2.06
CA ARG A 43 7.74 -6.07 -0.80
C ARG A 43 7.88 -7.56 -1.00
N ALA A 44 7.12 -8.14 -1.89
CA ALA A 44 7.10 -9.57 -2.15
C ALA A 44 7.89 -9.96 -3.42
N GLY A 45 8.19 -9.01 -4.29
CA GLY A 45 8.67 -9.27 -5.65
C GLY A 45 7.51 -9.30 -6.65
N GLN A 46 7.83 -9.40 -7.94
CA GLN A 46 6.83 -9.30 -8.99
C GLN A 46 5.89 -10.52 -9.00
N ASP A 47 6.46 -11.72 -8.93
CA ASP A 47 5.72 -12.97 -9.05
C ASP A 47 4.84 -13.22 -7.82
N ASP A 48 5.45 -13.24 -6.64
CA ASP A 48 4.73 -13.42 -5.37
C ASP A 48 3.75 -12.27 -5.09
N GLY A 49 4.13 -11.04 -5.49
CA GLY A 49 3.24 -9.87 -5.40
C GLY A 49 2.01 -10.01 -6.27
N GLY A 50 2.13 -10.62 -7.45
CA GLY A 50 1.01 -10.93 -8.34
C GLY A 50 0.08 -11.99 -7.76
N GLU A 51 0.63 -13.03 -7.13
CA GLU A 51 -0.17 -14.05 -6.45
C GLU A 51 -0.95 -13.46 -5.27
N ILE A 52 -0.28 -12.66 -4.44
CA ILE A 52 -0.93 -11.97 -3.33
C ILE A 52 -2.03 -11.02 -3.84
N LEU A 53 -1.79 -10.29 -4.95
CA LEU A 53 -2.78 -9.41 -5.56
C LEU A 53 -4.07 -10.16 -5.91
N SER A 54 -3.94 -11.32 -6.53
CA SER A 54 -5.08 -12.17 -6.91
C SER A 54 -5.88 -12.60 -5.68
N GLN A 55 -5.19 -13.09 -4.64
CA GLN A 55 -5.82 -13.49 -3.37
C GLN A 55 -6.54 -12.31 -2.70
N VAL A 56 -5.95 -11.11 -2.75
CA VAL A 56 -6.55 -9.90 -2.15
C VAL A 56 -7.84 -9.52 -2.84
N PHE A 57 -7.88 -9.53 -4.18
CA PHE A 57 -9.10 -9.21 -4.91
C PHE A 57 -10.16 -10.29 -4.77
N GLU A 58 -9.78 -11.57 -4.76
CA GLU A 58 -10.70 -12.67 -4.49
C GLU A 58 -11.39 -12.50 -3.13
N GLU A 59 -10.62 -12.26 -2.06
CA GLU A 59 -11.16 -12.03 -0.72
C GLU A 59 -12.01 -10.76 -0.64
N PHE A 60 -11.56 -9.68 -1.28
CA PHE A 60 -12.28 -8.42 -1.28
C PHE A 60 -13.60 -8.52 -2.03
N PHE A 61 -13.64 -9.20 -3.18
CA PHE A 61 -14.86 -9.39 -3.95
C PHE A 61 -15.83 -10.39 -3.32
N ALA A 62 -15.34 -11.34 -2.54
CA ALA A 62 -16.20 -12.19 -1.70
C ALA A 62 -16.82 -11.40 -0.54
N TRP A 63 -16.06 -10.46 0.04
CA TRP A 63 -16.53 -9.61 1.15
C TRP A 63 -17.51 -8.51 0.71
N TRP A 64 -17.33 -7.92 -0.49
CA TRP A 64 -18.07 -6.75 -0.96
C TRP A 64 -19.61 -6.93 -0.99
N PRO A 65 -20.16 -8.02 -1.53
CA PRO A 65 -21.62 -8.21 -1.63
C PRO A 65 -22.34 -8.15 -0.28
N GLU A 66 -21.65 -8.53 0.79
CA GLU A 66 -22.20 -8.47 2.14
C GLU A 66 -22.11 -7.06 2.76
N HIS A 67 -21.31 -6.17 2.15
CA HIS A 67 -20.99 -4.85 2.67
C HIS A 67 -21.09 -3.72 1.62
N PRO A 68 -22.15 -3.66 0.81
CA PRO A 68 -22.21 -2.75 -0.36
C PRO A 68 -22.21 -1.26 0.01
N ALA A 69 -22.69 -0.93 1.21
CA ALA A 69 -22.74 0.44 1.74
C ALA A 69 -21.53 0.78 2.63
N HIS A 70 -20.47 -0.05 2.61
CA HIS A 70 -19.32 0.22 3.46
C HIS A 70 -18.65 1.54 3.06
N PRO A 71 -18.44 2.48 4.01
CA PRO A 71 -18.02 3.85 3.68
C PRO A 71 -16.59 3.96 3.17
N LYS A 72 -15.79 2.88 3.27
CA LYS A 72 -14.34 2.90 3.01
C LYS A 72 -13.84 1.61 2.35
N PRO A 73 -14.33 1.27 1.16
CA PRO A 73 -13.95 0.03 0.48
C PRO A 73 -12.44 -0.01 0.15
N VAL A 74 -11.84 1.13 -0.21
CA VAL A 74 -10.41 1.23 -0.53
C VAL A 74 -9.55 0.90 0.70
N ALA A 75 -9.88 1.45 1.86
CA ALA A 75 -9.15 1.14 3.10
C ALA A 75 -9.27 -0.35 3.46
N THR A 76 -10.43 -0.98 3.22
CA THR A 76 -10.62 -2.42 3.42
C THR A 76 -9.76 -3.24 2.47
N LEU A 77 -9.73 -2.90 1.16
CA LEU A 77 -8.87 -3.55 0.18
C LEU A 77 -7.38 -3.53 0.62
N TYR A 78 -6.87 -2.35 0.99
CA TYR A 78 -5.48 -2.24 1.43
C TYR A 78 -5.21 -2.88 2.80
N ARG A 79 -6.22 -3.00 3.67
CA ARG A 79 -6.10 -3.76 4.92
C ARG A 79 -5.94 -5.26 4.65
N ILE A 80 -6.75 -5.82 3.75
CA ILE A 80 -6.61 -7.21 3.30
C ILE A 80 -5.21 -7.42 2.70
N ALA A 81 -4.79 -6.52 1.81
CA ALA A 81 -3.47 -6.59 1.19
C ALA A 81 -2.33 -6.58 2.21
N ARG A 82 -2.41 -5.71 3.22
CA ARG A 82 -1.44 -5.67 4.32
C ARG A 82 -1.42 -6.98 5.12
N CYS A 83 -2.57 -7.54 5.43
CA CYS A 83 -2.65 -8.81 6.15
C CYS A 83 -2.00 -9.94 5.34
N ARG A 84 -2.36 -10.10 4.05
CA ARG A 84 -1.79 -11.14 3.18
C ARG A 84 -0.29 -10.97 2.98
N LEU A 85 0.18 -9.73 2.77
CA LEU A 85 1.60 -9.42 2.69
C LEU A 85 2.35 -9.78 3.97
N ASN A 86 1.80 -9.44 5.14
CA ASN A 86 2.42 -9.80 6.42
C ASN A 86 2.49 -11.31 6.63
N ASP A 87 1.43 -12.05 6.26
CA ASP A 87 1.42 -13.51 6.37
C ASP A 87 2.45 -14.14 5.43
N TYR A 88 2.58 -13.61 4.21
CA TYR A 88 3.63 -14.02 3.28
C TYR A 88 5.03 -13.77 3.86
N LEU A 89 5.29 -12.56 4.36
CA LEU A 89 6.60 -12.20 4.94
C LEU A 89 6.94 -13.02 6.19
N ARG A 90 5.95 -13.33 7.03
CA ARG A 90 6.14 -14.24 8.18
C ARG A 90 6.54 -15.65 7.73
N ARG A 91 5.87 -16.20 6.72
CA ARG A 91 6.22 -17.52 6.16
C ARG A 91 7.65 -17.57 5.64
N LEU A 92 8.15 -16.46 5.12
CA LEU A 92 9.54 -16.33 4.68
C LEU A 92 10.54 -16.07 5.83
N GLY A 93 10.11 -16.01 7.08
CA GLY A 93 10.95 -15.63 8.22
C GLY A 93 11.47 -14.19 8.17
N ARG A 94 10.81 -13.32 7.39
CA ARG A 94 11.24 -11.93 7.16
C ARG A 94 10.54 -10.92 8.07
N VAL A 95 9.63 -11.35 8.92
CA VAL A 95 8.97 -10.53 9.93
C VAL A 95 8.99 -11.28 11.25
N GLU A 96 9.87 -10.89 12.13
CA GLU A 96 9.70 -11.12 13.55
C GLU A 96 8.61 -10.15 14.04
N THR A 97 7.68 -10.67 14.79
CA THR A 97 6.51 -10.02 15.44
C THR A 97 6.43 -8.50 15.34
N LEU A 98 5.28 -8.01 14.87
CA LEU A 98 4.93 -6.59 14.59
C LEU A 98 5.13 -5.59 15.73
N GLU A 99 5.67 -6.00 16.87
CA GLU A 99 5.84 -5.19 18.09
C GLU A 99 7.29 -4.85 18.44
N ALA A 100 8.28 -5.45 17.78
CA ALA A 100 9.67 -5.11 18.02
C ALA A 100 10.13 -4.02 17.04
N ASP A 101 10.46 -2.85 17.56
CA ASP A 101 11.33 -1.88 16.92
C ASP A 101 12.70 -2.55 16.74
N ASP A 102 13.03 -2.95 15.60
CA ASP A 102 14.27 -3.50 15.07
C ASP A 102 14.10 -4.89 14.45
N VAL A 103 14.45 -5.01 13.25
CA VAL A 103 15.36 -5.91 12.58
C VAL A 103 15.11 -6.00 11.08
N ALA A 104 16.20 -6.09 10.45
CA ALA A 104 16.57 -6.03 9.07
C ALA A 104 15.89 -7.05 8.15
N ALA A 105 15.90 -6.66 6.93
CA ALA A 105 16.36 -7.38 5.78
C ALA A 105 15.36 -7.98 4.81
N ALA A 106 15.81 -7.87 3.71
CA ALA A 106 15.91 -8.60 2.46
C ALA A 106 14.85 -8.27 1.42
N ALA A 107 15.39 -7.71 0.50
CA ALA A 107 15.69 -7.95 -0.91
C ALA A 107 14.47 -8.36 -1.73
N ALA A 108 14.26 -7.76 -2.73
CA ALA A 108 14.66 -7.67 -4.07
C ALA A 108 13.51 -7.27 -4.98
N ALA A 109 13.84 -6.50 -5.86
CA ALA A 109 13.96 -6.64 -7.28
C ALA A 109 12.72 -6.31 -8.09
N GLY A 110 13.01 -5.70 -9.17
CA GLY A 110 12.19 -5.57 -10.34
C GLY A 110 12.01 -4.13 -10.76
N ALA A 111 12.99 -3.62 -11.45
CA ALA A 111 12.88 -2.39 -12.20
C ALA A 111 13.11 -2.68 -13.67
N HIS A 112 12.26 -2.18 -14.53
CA HIS A 112 12.62 -1.96 -15.91
C HIS A 112 12.62 -0.48 -16.24
N HIS A 113 13.75 -0.08 -16.84
CA HIS A 113 14.11 1.04 -17.69
C HIS A 113 14.19 2.44 -17.06
N ASP A 114 15.36 2.94 -16.90
CA ASP A 114 16.06 4.03 -17.57
C ASP A 114 17.38 4.35 -16.89
N GLU A 115 18.42 4.70 -17.69
CA GLU A 115 19.74 5.22 -17.38
C GLU A 115 20.41 4.81 -16.06
N LEU A 116 21.67 4.47 -16.14
CA LEU A 116 22.52 3.97 -15.05
C LEU A 116 22.36 4.81 -13.75
N ALA A 117 22.15 6.09 -13.86
CA ALA A 117 21.93 6.99 -12.71
C ALA A 117 20.60 6.71 -12.00
N ASP A 118 19.53 6.38 -12.72
CA ASP A 118 18.23 6.04 -12.12
C ASP A 118 18.22 4.65 -11.52
N VAL A 119 18.99 3.73 -12.09
CA VAL A 119 19.22 2.41 -11.50
C VAL A 119 19.95 2.53 -10.17
N VAL A 120 21.01 3.31 -10.10
CA VAL A 120 21.77 3.57 -8.87
C VAL A 120 20.86 4.21 -7.82
N ARG A 121 20.08 5.24 -8.17
CA ARG A 121 19.13 5.87 -7.25
C ARG A 121 18.09 4.91 -6.70
N ARG A 122 17.59 3.99 -7.53
CA ARG A 122 16.62 2.97 -7.10
C ARG A 122 17.24 1.98 -6.14
N VAL A 123 18.46 1.53 -6.41
CA VAL A 123 19.20 0.62 -5.53
C VAL A 123 19.49 1.29 -4.19
N ASP A 124 19.95 2.53 -4.19
CA ASP A 124 20.22 3.29 -2.97
C ASP A 124 18.96 3.49 -2.14
N LEU A 125 17.85 3.85 -2.77
CA LEU A 125 16.56 4.00 -2.11
C LEU A 125 16.05 2.67 -1.54
N ASP A 126 16.16 1.57 -2.30
CA ASP A 126 15.75 0.24 -1.81
C ASP A 126 16.59 -0.19 -0.60
N MET A 127 17.90 0.08 -0.63
CA MET A 127 18.78 -0.22 0.50
C MET A 127 18.48 0.67 1.70
N ALA A 128 18.20 1.96 1.51
CA ALA A 128 17.80 2.86 2.59
C ALA A 128 16.42 2.48 3.18
N LEU A 129 15.48 2.03 2.35
CA LEU A 129 14.19 1.51 2.81
C LEU A 129 14.33 0.24 3.66
N ARG A 130 15.35 -0.58 3.42
CA ARG A 130 15.64 -1.79 4.23
C ARG A 130 16.08 -1.44 5.64
N GLU A 131 16.66 -0.27 5.87
CA GLU A 131 17.05 0.21 7.19
C GLU A 131 15.83 0.64 8.05
N LEU A 132 14.65 0.73 7.45
CA LEU A 132 13.41 1.04 8.15
C LEU A 132 12.76 -0.23 8.71
N THR A 133 12.05 -0.08 9.83
CA THR A 133 11.17 -1.15 10.32
C THR A 133 10.04 -1.42 9.31
N GLU A 134 9.49 -2.63 9.33
CA GLU A 134 8.39 -3.03 8.44
C GLU A 134 7.21 -2.06 8.52
N ARG A 135 6.85 -1.65 9.73
CA ARG A 135 5.76 -0.68 9.97
C ARG A 135 6.01 0.65 9.26
N LYS A 136 7.24 1.18 9.28
CA LYS A 136 7.61 2.43 8.59
C LYS A 136 7.58 2.26 7.08
N ARG A 137 8.06 1.11 6.56
CA ARG A 137 8.03 0.79 5.12
C ARG A 137 6.60 0.68 4.60
N GLN A 138 5.72 -0.01 5.33
CA GLN A 138 4.29 -0.10 4.98
C GLN A 138 3.63 1.27 4.96
N ALA A 139 3.89 2.11 5.97
CA ALA A 139 3.37 3.46 6.03
C ALA A 139 3.78 4.30 4.81
N LEU A 140 5.06 4.25 4.42
CA LEU A 140 5.55 4.93 3.20
C LEU A 140 4.94 4.33 1.93
N GLY A 141 4.82 3.01 1.84
CA GLY A 141 4.19 2.33 0.70
C GLY A 141 2.74 2.75 0.51
N LEU A 142 1.95 2.77 1.59
CA LEU A 142 0.55 3.22 1.53
C LEU A 142 0.44 4.69 1.12
N ARG A 143 1.29 5.56 1.67
CA ARG A 143 1.22 7.00 1.39
C ARG A 143 1.74 7.39 0.01
N TYR A 144 2.87 6.82 -0.45
CA TYR A 144 3.60 7.30 -1.63
C TYR A 144 3.51 6.37 -2.85
N VAL A 145 3.25 5.07 -2.65
CA VAL A 145 3.07 4.11 -3.75
C VAL A 145 1.59 3.91 -4.06
N ALA A 146 0.78 3.69 -3.02
CA ALA A 146 -0.67 3.54 -3.14
C ALA A 146 -1.42 4.89 -3.22
N ASP A 147 -0.72 6.02 -2.92
CA ASP A 147 -1.27 7.39 -2.92
C ASP A 147 -2.51 7.56 -2.01
N LEU A 148 -2.53 6.85 -0.87
CA LEU A 148 -3.63 6.98 0.07
C LEU A 148 -3.46 8.24 0.95
N PRO A 149 -4.55 8.95 1.26
CA PRO A 149 -4.52 10.04 2.23
C PRO A 149 -4.15 9.52 3.62
N VAL A 150 -3.54 10.37 4.46
CA VAL A 150 -3.03 9.98 5.79
C VAL A 150 -4.13 9.34 6.66
N LYS A 151 -5.37 9.81 6.53
CA LYS A 151 -6.52 9.27 7.25
C LYS A 151 -6.76 7.79 6.88
N GLU A 152 -6.76 7.47 5.60
CA GLU A 152 -6.92 6.08 5.12
C GLU A 152 -5.70 5.22 5.48
N CYS A 153 -4.48 5.77 5.37
CA CYS A 153 -3.28 5.08 5.85
C CYS A 153 -3.41 4.71 7.34
N ALA A 154 -3.93 5.61 8.16
CA ALA A 154 -4.13 5.37 9.59
C ALA A 154 -5.13 4.24 9.85
N GLU A 155 -6.21 4.19 9.06
CA GLU A 155 -7.22 3.14 9.13
C GLU A 155 -6.67 1.78 8.69
N VAL A 156 -5.94 1.73 7.56
CA VAL A 156 -5.28 0.51 7.08
C VAL A 156 -4.27 -0.02 8.09
N MET A 157 -3.53 0.89 8.74
CA MET A 157 -2.52 0.55 9.76
C MET A 157 -3.11 0.37 11.17
N GLU A 158 -4.44 0.48 11.32
CA GLU A 158 -5.15 0.36 12.60
C GLU A 158 -4.54 1.24 13.71
N THR A 159 -4.30 2.50 13.37
CA THR A 159 -3.66 3.47 14.26
C THR A 159 -4.36 4.83 14.21
N GLY A 160 -4.08 5.69 15.18
CA GLY A 160 -4.58 7.09 15.16
C GLY A 160 -3.87 7.94 14.11
N ILE A 161 -4.57 8.95 13.58
CA ILE A 161 -4.05 9.85 12.53
C ILE A 161 -2.74 10.53 12.97
N ASP A 162 -2.65 11.00 14.21
CA ASP A 162 -1.46 11.67 14.71
C ASP A 162 -0.27 10.72 14.85
N ASN A 163 -0.53 9.47 15.25
CA ASN A 163 0.51 8.44 15.27
C ASN A 163 0.96 8.11 13.85
N MET A 164 0.04 8.04 12.88
CA MET A 164 0.38 7.83 11.47
C MET A 164 1.27 8.95 10.92
N LYS A 165 0.94 10.22 11.21
CA LYS A 165 1.79 11.38 10.87
C LYS A 165 3.19 11.25 11.49
N LYS A 166 3.28 10.82 12.75
CA LYS A 166 4.55 10.60 13.45
C LYS A 166 5.37 9.48 12.80
N ILE A 167 4.73 8.36 12.43
CA ILE A 167 5.38 7.25 11.74
C ILE A 167 5.96 7.73 10.39
N LEU A 168 5.18 8.42 9.58
CA LEU A 168 5.62 8.97 8.29
C LEU A 168 6.78 9.94 8.46
N LYS A 169 6.67 10.90 9.41
CA LYS A 169 7.72 11.87 9.68
C LYS A 169 9.03 11.19 10.11
N THR A 170 8.96 10.23 11.01
CA THR A 170 10.15 9.50 11.48
C THR A 170 10.76 8.63 10.40
N ALA A 171 9.93 8.01 9.56
CA ALA A 171 10.40 7.22 8.41
C ALA A 171 11.15 8.09 7.40
N LEU A 172 10.57 9.24 7.00
CA LEU A 172 11.20 10.18 6.08
C LEU A 172 12.50 10.77 6.64
N ASN A 173 12.52 11.09 7.94
CA ASN A 173 13.74 11.61 8.57
C ASN A 173 14.85 10.55 8.57
N LYS A 174 14.52 9.28 8.86
CA LYS A 174 15.51 8.21 8.82
C LYS A 174 16.06 8.01 7.39
N LEU A 175 15.20 8.07 6.37
CA LEU A 175 15.66 8.03 4.97
C LEU A 175 16.60 9.20 4.63
N ARG A 176 16.26 10.44 5.05
CA ARG A 176 17.12 11.62 4.81
C ARG A 176 18.49 11.53 5.48
N GLN A 177 18.56 10.83 6.62
CA GLN A 177 19.79 10.63 7.37
C GLN A 177 20.62 9.43 6.88
N SER A 178 20.06 8.60 5.99
CA SER A 178 20.80 7.48 5.43
C SER A 178 21.94 8.01 4.53
N PRO A 179 23.19 7.56 4.73
CA PRO A 179 24.32 7.94 3.88
C PRO A 179 24.09 7.62 2.40
N ARG A 180 23.23 6.63 2.11
CA ARG A 180 22.86 6.22 0.74
C ARG A 180 22.02 7.27 0.03
N MET A 181 21.36 8.13 0.79
CA MET A 181 20.51 9.20 0.27
C MET A 181 21.24 10.56 0.26
N GLU A 182 22.52 10.58 0.57
CA GLU A 182 23.33 11.79 0.50
C GLU A 182 23.45 12.27 -0.94
N GLY A 183 23.10 13.53 -1.19
CA GLY A 183 23.02 14.10 -2.54
C GLY A 183 21.67 13.96 -3.24
N TYR A 184 20.73 13.18 -2.69
CA TYR A 184 19.37 13.10 -3.22
C TYR A 184 18.44 14.05 -2.48
N GLN A 185 17.75 14.92 -3.23
CA GLN A 185 16.66 15.72 -2.66
C GLN A 185 15.41 14.84 -2.53
N ILE A 186 15.06 14.45 -1.31
CA ILE A 186 13.76 13.83 -1.04
C ILE A 186 12.72 14.93 -1.10
N ILE A 187 12.14 15.12 -2.28
CA ILE A 187 11.04 16.07 -2.51
C ILE A 187 9.79 15.45 -1.88
N THR A 188 9.43 15.90 -0.70
CA THR A 188 8.06 15.77 -0.22
C THR A 188 7.21 16.70 -1.08
N THR A 189 6.39 16.13 -1.94
CA THR A 189 5.52 16.91 -2.83
C THR A 189 4.74 17.94 -2.03
N ALA A 190 4.69 19.17 -2.56
CA ALA A 190 4.04 20.35 -1.99
C ALA A 190 2.54 20.17 -1.61
N LYS A 191 1.99 18.97 -1.74
CA LYS A 191 0.64 18.60 -1.32
C LYS A 191 0.50 18.43 0.20
N GLU A 192 1.61 18.32 0.95
CA GLU A 192 1.60 18.21 2.41
C GLU A 192 1.62 19.56 3.13
N ALA A 193 1.88 20.66 2.43
CA ALA A 193 1.92 22.01 3.02
C ALA A 193 0.52 22.67 3.14
N ARG A 194 -0.56 21.98 2.77
CA ARG A 194 -1.92 22.55 2.74
C ARG A 194 -2.98 21.71 3.49
N GLN A 195 -2.59 21.00 4.56
CA GLN A 195 -3.58 20.43 5.49
C GLN A 195 -3.16 20.62 6.93
#